data_cdfc69553e63c121d58aa03ab3d063ae
#
_entry.id   cdfc69553e63c121d58aa03ab3d063ae
#
_cell.length_a   1.000
_cell.length_b   1.000
_cell.length_c   1.000
_cell.angle_alpha   90.00
_cell.angle_beta   90.00
_cell.angle_gamma   90.00
#
_symmetry.space_group_name_H-M   'P 1'
#
loop_
_entity.id
_entity.type
_entity.pdbx_description
1 polymer ?
#
loop_
_entity_poly.entity_id
_entity_poly.type
_entity_poly.pdbx_seq_one_letter_code
_entity_poly.pdbx_strand_id
1 'polypeptide(L)'
;MPVVTPCRRLALVLGDQLSFDLAALRALDPAQDAVLLAEVAAETDYVPHHPQKIALLFSAMRHFAEALRQRGWRVHYVTLDDPDNSGSLPGELRRWAELLQATEIHLTECGEWRLEQALRDSGLALNWHSDSRFLCTRERFALWADGRKQLRMEYFYREMRRSSGLLMHGDGTPEGGAWNFDAENRKALPKQVKAPLLARFATDGITQDVLTLVRERFSHHYGTLDAFDYPVTHAEAEALWQHFIEFALPAFGDYQDAMAVGEPFLFHARISAALNIGLLDVRQLCADVETAYRRGQVPLNAAEGFIRQLIGWREYVRGIYWLHMPEYAQRNAFGNTRPLPAFYWTGKTKMKCMSQAIGQTLEYAYAHHIQRLMVTGNFALLAGIVPSQVCDWYLAVYMDAFDWVELPNTLGMVMHADGGYLGSKPYCASGQYIKRMSNYCGDCAYKVSDSTGEQACPFNALYWHFLMRHRQQLGGNQRLAMVYKNLARMPDAKQQALWQRGEDLLARLDDGELL
;
A
#
# COMPACT_ATOMS: atom_id res chain seq x y z
N MET A 1 31.51 29.10 0.17
CA MET A 1 31.15 27.67 0.18
C MET A 1 31.83 27.02 1.37
N PRO A 2 31.17 26.23 2.20
CA PRO A 2 31.87 25.47 3.23
C PRO A 2 32.89 24.55 2.55
N VAL A 3 34.07 24.43 3.18
CA VAL A 3 35.12 23.50 2.69
C VAL A 3 34.58 22.08 2.86
N VAL A 4 34.19 21.46 1.76
CA VAL A 4 33.69 20.09 1.75
C VAL A 4 34.87 19.12 1.69
N THR A 5 35.00 18.24 2.67
CA THR A 5 36.09 17.26 2.69
C THR A 5 35.81 16.15 1.66
N PRO A 6 36.73 15.86 0.72
CA PRO A 6 36.56 14.78 -0.25
C PRO A 6 36.31 13.42 0.42
N CYS A 7 35.65 12.52 -0.31
CA CYS A 7 35.48 11.13 0.08
C CYS A 7 35.72 10.20 -1.12
N ARG A 8 36.08 8.96 -0.85
CA ARG A 8 36.21 7.96 -1.93
C ARG A 8 34.85 7.45 -2.36
N ARG A 9 33.98 7.12 -1.42
CA ARG A 9 32.66 6.53 -1.66
C ARG A 9 31.56 7.43 -1.18
N LEU A 10 30.49 7.53 -1.98
CA LEU A 10 29.27 8.22 -1.64
C LEU A 10 28.10 7.26 -1.75
N ALA A 11 27.29 7.09 -0.70
CA ALA A 11 26.02 6.38 -0.79
C ALA A 11 24.85 7.36 -0.89
N LEU A 12 23.96 7.15 -1.87
CA LEU A 12 22.64 7.80 -1.86
C LEU A 12 21.66 6.91 -1.11
N VAL A 13 20.98 7.48 -0.11
CA VAL A 13 19.88 6.85 0.63
C VAL A 13 18.58 7.55 0.27
N LEU A 14 17.61 6.79 -0.23
CA LEU A 14 16.31 7.30 -0.63
C LEU A 14 15.35 7.44 0.56
N GLY A 15 14.31 8.27 0.42
CA GLY A 15 13.33 8.50 1.47
C GLY A 15 12.54 7.26 1.91
N ASP A 16 12.46 6.24 1.05
CA ASP A 16 11.87 4.94 1.37
C ASP A 16 12.90 3.89 1.85
N GLN A 17 14.17 4.29 2.15
CA GLN A 17 15.27 3.38 2.47
C GLN A 17 15.94 3.68 3.82
N LEU A 18 15.18 4.09 4.82
CA LEU A 18 15.69 4.58 6.11
C LEU A 18 16.05 3.43 7.07
N SER A 19 16.89 2.50 6.62
CA SER A 19 17.37 1.35 7.40
C SER A 19 18.88 1.42 7.60
N PHE A 20 19.34 1.17 8.81
CA PHE A 20 20.78 1.11 9.12
C PHE A 20 21.47 -0.11 8.49
N ASP A 21 20.70 -1.10 8.06
CA ASP A 21 21.20 -2.37 7.47
C ASP A 21 21.11 -2.41 5.95
N LEU A 22 21.13 -1.24 5.29
CA LEU A 22 21.16 -1.18 3.83
C LEU A 22 22.47 -1.74 3.29
N ALA A 23 22.39 -2.54 2.22
CA ALA A 23 23.57 -3.11 1.59
C ALA A 23 24.54 -2.04 1.04
N ALA A 24 24.03 -0.92 0.55
CA ALA A 24 24.84 0.23 0.15
C ALA A 24 25.63 0.82 1.34
N LEU A 25 25.01 0.98 2.52
CA LEU A 25 25.70 1.48 3.72
C LEU A 25 26.75 0.48 4.22
N ARG A 26 26.46 -0.82 4.19
CA ARG A 26 27.42 -1.87 4.59
C ARG A 26 28.67 -1.93 3.71
N ALA A 27 28.61 -1.40 2.49
CA ALA A 27 29.76 -1.32 1.58
C ALA A 27 30.70 -0.14 1.88
N LEU A 28 30.31 0.78 2.77
CA LEU A 28 31.04 2.01 3.11
C LEU A 28 31.69 1.92 4.50
N ASP A 29 32.69 2.78 4.71
CA ASP A 29 33.36 3.00 5.99
C ASP A 29 32.89 4.35 6.57
N PRO A 30 32.18 4.38 7.73
CA PRO A 30 31.69 5.62 8.33
C PRO A 30 32.76 6.69 8.55
N ALA A 31 34.03 6.27 8.80
CA ALA A 31 35.14 7.19 9.07
C ALA A 31 35.66 7.91 7.82
N GLN A 32 35.49 7.34 6.62
CA GLN A 32 36.11 7.82 5.39
C GLN A 32 35.11 8.23 4.31
N ASP A 33 33.95 7.61 4.28
CA ASP A 33 32.95 7.75 3.23
C ASP A 33 31.81 8.69 3.65
N ALA A 34 30.91 9.00 2.73
CA ALA A 34 29.81 9.92 2.97
C ALA A 34 28.48 9.33 2.53
N VAL A 35 27.41 9.82 3.15
CA VAL A 35 26.02 9.49 2.85
C VAL A 35 25.28 10.76 2.41
N LEU A 36 24.52 10.66 1.34
CA LEU A 36 23.65 11.72 0.82
C LEU A 36 22.18 11.33 1.03
N LEU A 37 21.39 12.25 1.60
CA LEU A 37 19.94 12.25 1.57
C LEU A 37 19.47 13.60 1.01
N ALA A 38 18.42 13.61 0.20
CA ALA A 38 17.89 14.85 -0.38
C ALA A 38 16.36 14.83 -0.49
N GLU A 39 15.75 15.93 -0.04
CA GLU A 39 14.35 16.27 -0.32
C GLU A 39 14.33 16.99 -1.67
N VAL A 40 13.61 16.47 -2.67
CA VAL A 40 13.58 17.05 -4.02
C VAL A 40 12.17 17.17 -4.57
N ALA A 41 11.91 18.24 -5.35
CA ALA A 41 10.60 18.51 -5.92
C ALA A 41 10.10 17.37 -6.82
N ALA A 42 10.98 16.74 -7.58
CA ALA A 42 10.60 15.63 -8.47
C ALA A 42 9.95 14.45 -7.74
N GLU A 43 10.21 14.27 -6.43
CA GLU A 43 9.60 13.20 -5.62
C GLU A 43 8.33 13.64 -4.88
N THR A 44 7.97 14.92 -4.92
CA THR A 44 6.72 15.44 -4.33
C THR A 44 5.67 15.80 -5.37
N ASP A 45 6.07 16.03 -6.62
CA ASP A 45 5.24 16.68 -7.64
C ASP A 45 4.70 15.73 -8.72
N TYR A 46 5.21 14.48 -8.83
CA TYR A 46 4.77 13.54 -9.88
C TYR A 46 3.32 13.03 -9.65
N VAL A 47 2.84 13.01 -8.40
CA VAL A 47 1.43 12.95 -8.02
C VAL A 47 1.19 13.88 -6.83
N PRO A 48 -0.03 14.40 -6.62
CA PRO A 48 -0.32 15.29 -5.48
C PRO A 48 -0.40 14.50 -4.16
N HIS A 49 0.75 14.09 -3.64
CA HIS A 49 0.83 13.28 -2.43
C HIS A 49 0.11 13.93 -1.24
N HIS A 50 -0.55 13.10 -0.43
CA HIS A 50 -1.18 13.56 0.82
C HIS A 50 -0.16 14.30 1.70
N PRO A 51 -0.49 15.46 2.28
CA PRO A 51 0.46 16.25 3.09
C PRO A 51 1.09 15.47 4.23
N GLN A 52 0.34 14.55 4.89
CA GLN A 52 0.89 13.69 5.94
C GLN A 52 1.95 12.71 5.41
N LYS A 53 1.85 12.24 4.16
CA LYS A 53 2.86 11.36 3.56
C LYS A 53 4.17 12.10 3.35
N ILE A 54 4.11 13.34 2.84
CA ILE A 54 5.29 14.20 2.67
C ILE A 54 5.90 14.51 4.05
N ALA A 55 5.06 14.85 5.04
CA ALA A 55 5.49 15.13 6.40
C ALA A 55 6.18 13.93 7.05
N LEU A 56 5.62 12.71 6.88
CA LEU A 56 6.24 11.48 7.37
C LEU A 56 7.61 11.26 6.75
N LEU A 57 7.70 11.32 5.41
CA LEU A 57 8.95 11.06 4.70
C LEU A 57 10.04 12.05 5.10
N PHE A 58 9.77 13.34 5.04
CA PHE A 58 10.78 14.36 5.36
C PHE A 58 11.17 14.32 6.83
N SER A 59 10.23 14.15 7.76
CA SER A 59 10.56 13.98 9.17
C SER A 59 11.42 12.76 9.41
N ALA A 60 11.05 11.60 8.86
CA ALA A 60 11.82 10.37 9.03
C ALA A 60 13.21 10.47 8.38
N MET A 61 13.35 11.10 7.22
CA MET A 61 14.64 11.33 6.55
C MET A 61 15.55 12.21 7.40
N ARG A 62 15.05 13.31 7.96
CA ARG A 62 15.82 14.23 8.83
C ARG A 62 16.27 13.53 10.11
N HIS A 63 15.38 12.78 10.77
CA HIS A 63 15.73 11.98 11.94
C HIS A 63 16.75 10.88 11.62
N PHE A 64 16.61 10.20 10.49
CA PHE A 64 17.55 9.18 10.06
C PHE A 64 18.94 9.77 9.78
N ALA A 65 19.01 10.93 9.13
CA ALA A 65 20.26 11.65 8.91
C ALA A 65 20.97 11.98 10.23
N GLU A 66 20.21 12.47 11.22
CA GLU A 66 20.75 12.76 12.55
C GLU A 66 21.22 11.48 13.27
N ALA A 67 20.43 10.41 13.21
CA ALA A 67 20.81 9.12 13.78
C ALA A 67 22.06 8.51 13.12
N LEU A 68 22.28 8.73 11.82
CA LEU A 68 23.53 8.35 11.13
C LEU A 68 24.71 9.20 11.63
N ARG A 69 24.55 10.53 11.81
CA ARG A 69 25.60 11.40 12.36
C ARG A 69 26.01 10.96 13.77
N GLN A 70 25.05 10.64 14.64
CA GLN A 70 25.32 10.12 15.98
C GLN A 70 26.09 8.79 15.97
N ARG A 71 25.98 8.00 14.88
CA ARG A 71 26.74 6.77 14.65
C ARG A 71 28.09 7.01 13.96
N GLY A 72 28.51 8.26 13.81
CA GLY A 72 29.80 8.63 13.25
C GLY A 72 29.84 8.75 11.73
N TRP A 73 28.69 8.70 11.03
CA TRP A 73 28.63 8.89 9.59
C TRP A 73 28.77 10.36 9.21
N ARG A 74 29.46 10.63 8.13
CA ARG A 74 29.46 11.93 7.46
C ARG A 74 28.25 12.00 6.55
N VAL A 75 27.22 12.76 6.98
CA VAL A 75 25.92 12.84 6.28
C VAL A 75 25.75 14.23 5.68
N HIS A 76 25.54 14.28 4.37
CA HIS A 76 25.06 15.43 3.62
C HIS A 76 23.56 15.32 3.44
N TYR A 77 22.85 16.33 3.92
CA TYR A 77 21.40 16.40 3.83
C TYR A 77 21.00 17.66 3.08
N VAL A 78 20.19 17.51 2.04
CA VAL A 78 19.66 18.61 1.23
C VAL A 78 18.18 18.76 1.55
N THR A 79 17.79 19.92 2.07
CA THR A 79 16.37 20.23 2.32
C THR A 79 15.69 20.71 1.04
N LEU A 80 14.35 20.61 0.99
CA LEU A 80 13.58 21.01 -0.19
C LEU A 80 13.75 22.50 -0.54
N ASP A 81 13.96 23.34 0.46
CA ASP A 81 14.13 24.79 0.34
C ASP A 81 15.60 25.26 0.25
N ASP A 82 16.56 24.33 0.16
CA ASP A 82 17.96 24.66 -0.09
C ASP A 82 18.07 25.40 -1.44
N PRO A 83 18.64 26.62 -1.47
CA PRO A 83 18.73 27.41 -2.72
C PRO A 83 19.55 26.72 -3.81
N ASP A 84 20.46 25.80 -3.47
CA ASP A 84 21.28 25.03 -4.41
C ASP A 84 20.65 23.67 -4.76
N ASN A 85 19.44 23.35 -4.28
CA ASN A 85 18.74 22.12 -4.57
C ASN A 85 18.40 22.02 -6.07
N SER A 86 18.90 20.98 -6.73
CA SER A 86 18.70 20.76 -8.18
C SER A 86 17.30 20.31 -8.57
N GLY A 87 16.43 20.00 -7.59
CA GLY A 87 15.06 19.53 -7.78
C GLY A 87 14.91 18.05 -8.13
N SER A 88 16.02 17.29 -8.28
CA SER A 88 15.97 15.86 -8.63
C SER A 88 17.08 15.06 -7.94
N LEU A 89 16.79 13.78 -7.64
CA LEU A 89 17.78 12.89 -7.02
C LEU A 89 19.00 12.63 -7.91
N PRO A 90 18.88 12.41 -9.24
CA PRO A 90 20.05 12.34 -10.11
C PRO A 90 20.88 13.63 -10.15
N GLY A 91 20.22 14.79 -10.09
CA GLY A 91 20.88 16.09 -10.04
C GLY A 91 21.68 16.30 -8.75
N GLU A 92 21.07 16.01 -7.59
CA GLU A 92 21.74 16.09 -6.30
C GLU A 92 22.90 15.10 -6.19
N LEU A 93 22.71 13.89 -6.67
CA LEU A 93 23.76 12.87 -6.66
C LEU A 93 24.99 13.31 -7.48
N ARG A 94 24.78 13.90 -8.67
CA ARG A 94 25.85 14.45 -9.49
C ARG A 94 26.53 15.61 -8.78
N ARG A 95 25.77 16.58 -8.29
CA ARG A 95 26.30 17.76 -7.59
C ARG A 95 27.19 17.36 -6.41
N TRP A 96 26.70 16.45 -5.57
CA TRP A 96 27.46 16.01 -4.39
C TRP A 96 28.64 15.09 -4.72
N ALA A 97 28.53 14.24 -5.74
CA ALA A 97 29.65 13.44 -6.21
C ALA A 97 30.81 14.32 -6.70
N GLU A 98 30.53 15.41 -7.41
CA GLU A 98 31.51 16.39 -7.84
C GLU A 98 32.11 17.18 -6.66
N LEU A 99 31.29 17.71 -5.76
CA LEU A 99 31.73 18.45 -4.59
C LEU A 99 32.63 17.62 -3.67
N LEU A 100 32.29 16.35 -3.49
CA LEU A 100 33.02 15.41 -2.64
C LEU A 100 34.18 14.71 -3.38
N GLN A 101 34.32 14.93 -4.68
CA GLN A 101 35.27 14.23 -5.54
C GLN A 101 35.15 12.69 -5.40
N ALA A 102 33.91 12.19 -5.21
CA ALA A 102 33.66 10.78 -5.02
C ALA A 102 33.95 9.99 -6.28
N THR A 103 34.73 8.91 -6.14
CA THR A 103 35.11 8.03 -7.27
C THR A 103 34.20 6.81 -7.39
N GLU A 104 33.50 6.45 -6.34
CA GLU A 104 32.55 5.34 -6.29
C GLU A 104 31.23 5.82 -5.71
N ILE A 105 30.14 5.53 -6.40
CA ILE A 105 28.78 5.88 -5.95
C ILE A 105 28.02 4.58 -5.70
N HIS A 106 27.43 4.45 -4.52
CA HIS A 106 26.72 3.25 -4.08
C HIS A 106 25.24 3.54 -3.85
N LEU A 107 24.35 2.67 -4.38
CA LEU A 107 22.91 2.75 -4.23
C LEU A 107 22.35 1.38 -3.89
N THR A 108 21.29 1.37 -3.08
CA THR A 108 20.43 0.21 -2.97
C THR A 108 19.37 0.26 -4.08
N GLU A 109 19.00 -0.87 -4.66
CA GLU A 109 17.90 -0.98 -5.63
C GLU A 109 16.69 -0.16 -5.20
N CYS A 110 16.13 0.63 -6.14
CA CYS A 110 14.99 1.50 -5.84
C CYS A 110 13.70 0.71 -5.58
N GLY A 111 12.78 1.29 -4.82
CA GLY A 111 11.40 0.80 -4.73
C GLY A 111 10.64 1.02 -6.04
N GLU A 112 10.94 2.10 -6.77
CA GLU A 112 10.20 2.54 -7.95
C GLU A 112 11.01 2.44 -9.23
N TRP A 113 10.40 1.89 -10.27
CA TRP A 113 11.02 1.72 -11.59
C TRP A 113 11.37 3.08 -12.23
N ARG A 114 10.47 4.06 -12.11
CA ARG A 114 10.66 5.44 -12.61
C ARG A 114 11.97 6.05 -12.10
N LEU A 115 12.18 5.98 -10.79
CA LEU A 115 13.35 6.54 -10.15
C LEU A 115 14.62 5.76 -10.49
N GLU A 116 14.54 4.43 -10.52
CA GLU A 116 15.69 3.60 -10.90
C GLU A 116 16.15 3.92 -12.33
N GLN A 117 15.21 4.09 -13.29
CA GLN A 117 15.58 4.49 -14.65
C GLN A 117 16.21 5.88 -14.69
N ALA A 118 15.63 6.86 -14.00
CA ALA A 118 16.18 8.21 -13.95
C ALA A 118 17.61 8.25 -13.40
N LEU A 119 17.91 7.41 -12.41
CA LEU A 119 19.28 7.26 -11.87
C LEU A 119 20.21 6.55 -12.87
N ARG A 120 19.77 5.47 -13.52
CA ARG A 120 20.54 4.76 -14.56
C ARG A 120 20.87 5.67 -15.75
N ASP A 121 19.92 6.50 -16.16
CA ASP A 121 20.07 7.43 -17.27
C ASP A 121 20.88 8.69 -16.90
N SER A 122 21.26 8.84 -15.63
CA SER A 122 22.08 9.98 -15.16
C SER A 122 23.48 10.05 -15.79
N GLY A 123 23.97 8.96 -16.36
CA GLY A 123 25.33 8.87 -16.90
C GLY A 123 26.42 8.70 -15.84
N LEU A 124 26.06 8.59 -14.56
CA LEU A 124 26.99 8.32 -13.46
C LEU A 124 27.32 6.82 -13.40
N ALA A 125 28.57 6.50 -13.02
CA ALA A 125 28.95 5.10 -12.74
C ALA A 125 28.44 4.69 -11.36
N LEU A 126 27.37 3.89 -11.33
CA LEU A 126 26.62 3.53 -10.13
C LEU A 126 26.85 2.06 -9.74
N ASN A 127 27.22 1.83 -8.48
CA ASN A 127 27.33 0.50 -7.88
C ASN A 127 26.01 0.14 -7.19
N TRP A 128 25.24 -0.74 -7.80
CA TRP A 128 23.93 -1.16 -7.30
C TRP A 128 24.06 -2.33 -6.34
N HIS A 129 23.30 -2.27 -5.23
CA HIS A 129 23.19 -3.31 -4.22
C HIS A 129 21.74 -3.79 -4.12
N SER A 130 21.55 -5.10 -3.89
CA SER A 130 20.22 -5.64 -3.66
C SER A 130 19.57 -5.07 -2.40
N ASP A 131 18.26 -4.87 -2.43
CA ASP A 131 17.51 -4.34 -1.31
C ASP A 131 17.33 -5.37 -0.19
N SER A 132 18.14 -5.23 0.87
CA SER A 132 18.15 -6.13 2.02
C SER A 132 16.91 -6.04 2.91
N ARG A 133 16.02 -5.06 2.71
CA ARG A 133 14.74 -4.92 3.43
C ARG A 133 13.67 -5.92 3.01
N PHE A 134 13.96 -6.74 2.00
CA PHE A 134 13.11 -7.80 1.49
C PHE A 134 13.74 -9.18 1.70
N LEU A 135 12.90 -10.21 1.87
CA LEU A 135 13.37 -11.58 2.01
C LEU A 135 13.61 -12.27 0.66
N CYS A 136 12.93 -11.81 -0.38
CA CYS A 136 13.04 -12.35 -1.72
C CYS A 136 13.68 -11.31 -2.65
N THR A 137 14.85 -11.62 -3.23
CA THR A 137 15.46 -10.74 -4.23
C THR A 137 14.65 -10.76 -5.53
N ARG A 138 14.86 -9.77 -6.41
CA ARG A 138 14.21 -9.69 -7.72
C ARG A 138 14.52 -10.93 -8.57
N GLU A 139 15.79 -11.36 -8.57
CA GLU A 139 16.25 -12.53 -9.31
C GLU A 139 15.62 -13.83 -8.77
N ARG A 140 15.55 -13.98 -7.45
CA ARG A 140 14.91 -15.14 -6.83
C ARG A 140 13.44 -15.24 -7.19
N PHE A 141 12.73 -14.11 -7.21
CA PHE A 141 11.33 -14.10 -7.64
C PHE A 141 11.19 -14.44 -9.11
N ALA A 142 12.05 -13.88 -9.99
CA ALA A 142 12.04 -14.18 -11.42
C ALA A 142 12.30 -15.68 -11.68
N LEU A 143 13.27 -16.29 -11.00
CA LEU A 143 13.52 -17.73 -11.06
C LEU A 143 12.32 -18.56 -10.58
N TRP A 144 11.65 -18.12 -9.50
CA TRP A 144 10.43 -18.79 -9.04
C TRP A 144 9.30 -18.69 -10.05
N ALA A 145 9.16 -17.57 -10.74
CA ALA A 145 8.10 -17.31 -11.72
C ALA A 145 8.33 -18.03 -13.05
N ASP A 146 9.57 -18.34 -13.39
CA ASP A 146 9.94 -18.90 -14.68
C ASP A 146 9.26 -20.25 -14.96
N GLY A 147 8.77 -20.41 -16.19
CA GLY A 147 8.05 -21.61 -16.65
C GLY A 147 6.66 -21.84 -16.03
N ARG A 148 6.19 -20.99 -15.12
CA ARG A 148 4.88 -21.13 -14.48
C ARG A 148 3.79 -20.54 -15.38
N LYS A 149 2.76 -21.35 -15.68
CA LYS A 149 1.59 -20.89 -16.45
C LYS A 149 0.73 -19.87 -15.70
N GLN A 150 0.71 -19.94 -14.38
CA GLN A 150 -0.02 -19.04 -13.50
C GLN A 150 0.81 -18.76 -12.25
N LEU A 151 0.95 -17.49 -11.95
CA LEU A 151 1.52 -17.04 -10.69
C LEU A 151 0.38 -16.96 -9.66
N ARG A 152 0.59 -17.56 -8.49
CA ARG A 152 -0.36 -17.50 -7.37
C ARG A 152 0.39 -17.24 -6.08
N MET A 153 -0.02 -16.20 -5.37
CA MET A 153 0.57 -15.82 -4.09
C MET A 153 0.62 -16.99 -3.09
N GLU A 154 -0.41 -17.81 -3.02
CA GLU A 154 -0.45 -18.97 -2.13
C GLU A 154 0.73 -19.95 -2.33
N TYR A 155 1.13 -20.22 -3.58
CA TYR A 155 2.27 -21.09 -3.85
C TYR A 155 3.61 -20.43 -3.54
N PHE A 156 3.72 -19.14 -3.81
CA PHE A 156 4.88 -18.33 -3.44
C PHE A 156 5.04 -18.27 -1.92
N TYR A 157 3.95 -18.02 -1.19
CA TYR A 157 3.92 -17.98 0.26
C TYR A 157 4.38 -19.29 0.91
N ARG A 158 3.94 -20.44 0.38
CA ARG A 158 4.41 -21.76 0.86
C ARG A 158 5.92 -21.92 0.68
N GLU A 159 6.46 -21.44 -0.44
CA GLU A 159 7.90 -21.41 -0.68
C GLU A 159 8.63 -20.51 0.33
N MET A 160 8.09 -19.32 0.55
CA MET A 160 8.65 -18.39 1.54
C MET A 160 8.60 -18.95 2.96
N ARG A 161 7.52 -19.60 3.37
CA ARG A 161 7.44 -20.28 4.67
C ARG A 161 8.49 -21.38 4.81
N ARG A 162 8.64 -22.24 3.81
CA ARG A 162 9.66 -23.30 3.85
C ARG A 162 11.07 -22.74 3.96
N SER A 163 11.37 -21.70 3.20
CA SER A 163 12.72 -21.11 3.18
C SER A 163 13.04 -20.27 4.43
N SER A 164 12.03 -19.70 5.09
CA SER A 164 12.22 -18.91 6.32
C SER A 164 12.05 -19.73 7.61
N GLY A 165 11.41 -20.90 7.53
CA GLY A 165 11.06 -21.71 8.71
C GLY A 165 9.89 -21.18 9.54
N LEU A 166 9.29 -20.06 9.18
CA LEU A 166 8.23 -19.38 9.94
C LEU A 166 6.96 -20.23 10.02
N LEU A 167 6.48 -20.47 11.25
CA LEU A 167 5.33 -21.30 11.57
C LEU A 167 5.41 -22.70 10.93
N MET A 168 6.62 -23.28 10.93
CA MET A 168 6.89 -24.63 10.42
C MET A 168 7.37 -25.55 11.54
N HIS A 169 7.04 -26.85 11.43
CA HIS A 169 7.64 -27.90 12.22
C HIS A 169 8.97 -28.35 11.61
N GLY A 170 9.81 -29.01 12.42
CA GLY A 170 11.11 -29.53 12.00
C GLY A 170 11.05 -30.57 10.87
N ASP A 171 9.89 -31.20 10.66
CA ASP A 171 9.63 -32.16 9.57
C ASP A 171 9.18 -31.48 8.26
N GLY A 172 9.14 -30.15 8.23
CA GLY A 172 8.73 -29.36 7.06
C GLY A 172 7.22 -29.23 6.86
N THR A 173 6.41 -29.67 7.83
CA THR A 173 4.97 -29.45 7.80
C THR A 173 4.59 -28.08 8.40
N PRO A 174 3.50 -27.42 7.92
CA PRO A 174 3.06 -26.15 8.48
C PRO A 174 2.43 -26.34 9.86
N GLU A 175 2.65 -25.38 10.75
CA GLU A 175 1.99 -25.29 12.05
C GLU A 175 0.47 -25.37 11.91
N GLY A 176 -0.21 -26.13 12.77
CA GLY A 176 -1.65 -26.37 12.71
C GLY A 176 -2.11 -27.25 11.53
N GLY A 177 -1.20 -27.86 10.77
CA GLY A 177 -1.51 -28.78 9.66
C GLY A 177 -2.07 -28.11 8.39
N ALA A 178 -2.18 -26.79 8.36
CA ALA A 178 -2.70 -26.04 7.21
C ALA A 178 -1.76 -24.90 6.79
N TRP A 179 -1.77 -24.58 5.48
CA TRP A 179 -0.93 -23.51 4.93
C TRP A 179 -1.48 -22.12 5.19
N ASN A 180 -2.79 -21.97 5.37
CA ASN A 180 -3.43 -20.71 5.75
C ASN A 180 -4.72 -20.95 6.54
N PHE A 181 -5.11 -19.95 7.32
CA PHE A 181 -6.31 -19.91 8.16
C PHE A 181 -7.26 -18.79 7.78
N ASP A 182 -7.21 -18.31 6.54
CA ASP A 182 -7.98 -17.18 6.03
C ASP A 182 -9.51 -17.33 6.21
N ALA A 183 -10.02 -18.56 6.19
CA ALA A 183 -11.44 -18.83 6.41
C ALA A 183 -11.91 -18.44 7.84
N GLU A 184 -11.01 -18.42 8.81
CA GLU A 184 -11.29 -18.06 10.21
C GLU A 184 -11.23 -16.54 10.44
N ASN A 185 -10.66 -15.78 9.50
CA ASN A 185 -10.29 -14.36 9.62
C ASN A 185 -11.31 -13.38 9.03
N ARG A 186 -12.61 -13.74 8.96
CA ARG A 186 -13.65 -12.95 8.28
C ARG A 186 -14.89 -12.74 9.12
N LYS A 187 -14.70 -12.51 10.43
CA LYS A 187 -15.81 -12.28 11.34
C LYS A 187 -16.29 -10.83 11.24
N ALA A 188 -17.61 -10.64 11.31
CA ALA A 188 -18.19 -9.32 11.50
C ALA A 188 -17.87 -8.81 12.90
N LEU A 189 -17.65 -7.50 13.06
CA LEU A 189 -17.36 -6.89 14.36
C LEU A 189 -18.62 -6.90 15.25
N PRO A 190 -18.62 -7.58 16.40
CA PRO A 190 -19.73 -7.52 17.34
C PRO A 190 -19.83 -6.13 17.99
N LYS A 191 -21.04 -5.66 18.27
CA LYS A 191 -21.29 -4.32 18.85
C LYS A 191 -20.55 -4.05 20.17
N GLN A 192 -20.32 -5.08 20.96
CA GLN A 192 -19.65 -4.99 22.26
C GLN A 192 -18.12 -4.96 22.17
N VAL A 193 -17.55 -5.33 21.02
CA VAL A 193 -16.10 -5.33 20.81
C VAL A 193 -15.66 -3.91 20.49
N LYS A 194 -14.72 -3.39 21.26
CA LYS A 194 -14.11 -2.06 21.08
C LYS A 194 -12.73 -2.21 20.49
N ALA A 195 -12.36 -1.29 19.60
CA ALA A 195 -11.01 -1.15 19.13
C ALA A 195 -10.05 -0.81 20.29
N PRO A 196 -8.78 -1.26 20.25
CA PRO A 196 -7.79 -0.84 21.21
C PRO A 196 -7.53 0.66 21.12
N LEU A 197 -7.06 1.27 22.21
CA LEU A 197 -6.56 2.65 22.17
C LEU A 197 -5.36 2.72 21.22
N LEU A 198 -5.25 3.83 20.49
CA LEU A 198 -4.15 4.03 19.55
C LEU A 198 -2.88 4.50 20.28
N ALA A 199 -1.73 3.94 19.88
CA ALA A 199 -0.45 4.55 20.18
C ALA A 199 -0.38 5.92 19.46
N ARG A 200 0.09 6.94 20.16
CA ARG A 200 0.25 8.29 19.64
C ARG A 200 1.65 8.79 19.93
N PHE A 201 2.18 9.60 19.01
CA PHE A 201 3.53 10.14 19.09
C PHE A 201 3.45 11.67 19.10
N ALA A 202 4.19 12.29 20.03
CA ALA A 202 4.31 13.73 20.08
C ALA A 202 5.31 14.20 19.02
N THR A 203 4.99 15.27 18.33
CA THR A 203 5.90 15.90 17.37
C THR A 203 7.01 16.66 18.09
N ASP A 204 8.25 16.38 17.74
CA ASP A 204 9.42 17.12 18.20
C ASP A 204 9.74 18.33 17.30
N GLY A 205 10.86 19.04 17.58
CA GLY A 205 11.25 20.23 16.83
C GLY A 205 11.48 19.96 15.34
N ILE A 206 12.16 18.85 15.00
CA ILE A 206 12.40 18.46 13.58
C ILE A 206 11.09 18.24 12.85
N THR A 207 10.18 17.50 13.47
CA THR A 207 8.87 17.19 12.88
C THR A 207 8.01 18.45 12.74
N GLN A 208 8.06 19.37 13.72
CA GLN A 208 7.32 20.65 13.66
C GLN A 208 7.82 21.55 12.53
N ASP A 209 9.13 21.63 12.29
CA ASP A 209 9.70 22.37 11.16
C ASP A 209 9.23 21.78 9.82
N VAL A 210 9.19 20.45 9.70
CA VAL A 210 8.66 19.79 8.51
C VAL A 210 7.17 20.05 8.33
N LEU A 211 6.37 19.97 9.40
CA LEU A 211 4.94 20.27 9.33
C LEU A 211 4.67 21.71 8.89
N THR A 212 5.51 22.65 9.29
CA THR A 212 5.44 24.04 8.84
C THR A 212 5.76 24.16 7.35
N LEU A 213 6.86 23.58 6.89
CA LEU A 213 7.25 23.52 5.49
C LEU A 213 6.11 22.92 4.62
N VAL A 214 5.53 21.81 5.07
CA VAL A 214 4.47 21.12 4.32
C VAL A 214 3.18 21.95 4.25
N ARG A 215 2.80 22.65 5.33
CA ARG A 215 1.65 23.59 5.30
C ARG A 215 1.85 24.71 4.30
N GLU A 216 3.05 25.25 4.19
CA GLU A 216 3.36 26.37 3.31
C GLU A 216 3.43 25.94 1.85
N ARG A 217 4.09 24.81 1.55
CA ARG A 217 4.39 24.38 0.18
C ARG A 217 3.29 23.54 -0.46
N PHE A 218 2.57 22.73 0.33
CA PHE A 218 1.64 21.71 -0.15
C PHE A 218 0.20 21.91 0.33
N SER A 219 -0.18 23.16 0.69
CA SER A 219 -1.55 23.50 1.14
C SER A 219 -2.63 23.23 0.09
N HIS A 220 -2.25 23.09 -1.19
CA HIS A 220 -3.14 22.79 -2.31
C HIS A 220 -3.35 21.29 -2.54
N HIS A 221 -2.62 20.42 -1.86
CA HIS A 221 -2.79 18.97 -1.92
C HIS A 221 -4.02 18.52 -1.14
N TYR A 222 -4.59 17.37 -1.51
CA TYR A 222 -5.75 16.80 -0.84
C TYR A 222 -5.40 16.19 0.51
N GLY A 223 -6.28 16.37 1.50
CA GLY A 223 -6.10 15.89 2.86
C GLY A 223 -5.66 16.96 3.83
N THR A 224 -5.50 16.59 5.10
CA THR A 224 -5.13 17.50 6.18
C THR A 224 -3.90 17.01 6.95
N LEU A 225 -3.24 17.92 7.69
CA LEU A 225 -2.14 17.60 8.59
C LEU A 225 -2.58 17.46 10.06
N ASP A 226 -3.85 17.77 10.36
CA ASP A 226 -4.31 17.92 11.75
C ASP A 226 -4.26 16.62 12.55
N ALA A 227 -4.43 15.49 11.88
CA ALA A 227 -4.38 14.17 12.50
C ALA A 227 -2.99 13.49 12.42
N PHE A 228 -1.93 14.20 12.08
CA PHE A 228 -0.60 13.62 11.96
C PHE A 228 -0.07 13.12 13.31
N ASP A 229 0.06 11.82 13.46
CA ASP A 229 0.56 11.13 14.67
C ASP A 229 1.36 9.85 14.32
N TYR A 230 1.98 9.84 13.15
CA TYR A 230 2.77 8.69 12.67
C TYR A 230 4.17 8.67 13.27
N PRO A 231 4.76 7.47 13.50
CA PRO A 231 6.13 7.34 13.96
C PRO A 231 7.11 7.83 12.90
N VAL A 232 8.06 8.67 13.28
CA VAL A 232 9.09 9.25 12.38
C VAL A 232 10.50 8.77 12.72
N THR A 233 10.64 7.98 13.78
CA THR A 233 11.91 7.39 14.24
C THR A 233 11.79 5.87 14.37
N HIS A 234 12.95 5.18 14.37
CA HIS A 234 12.98 3.73 14.63
C HIS A 234 12.40 3.38 16.00
N ALA A 235 12.69 4.19 17.03
CA ALA A 235 12.19 3.95 18.37
C ALA A 235 10.66 4.08 18.46
N GLU A 236 10.08 5.07 17.81
CA GLU A 236 8.63 5.24 17.77
C GLU A 236 7.96 4.14 16.93
N ALA A 237 8.57 3.75 15.79
CA ALA A 237 8.08 2.65 14.97
C ALA A 237 8.07 1.32 15.74
N GLU A 238 9.13 1.05 16.52
CA GLU A 238 9.20 -0.11 17.41
C GLU A 238 8.14 -0.03 18.53
N ALA A 239 7.93 1.12 19.14
CA ALA A 239 6.90 1.31 20.14
C ALA A 239 5.49 1.07 19.59
N LEU A 240 5.20 1.54 18.35
CA LEU A 240 3.95 1.24 17.64
C LEU A 240 3.79 -0.25 17.39
N TRP A 241 4.87 -0.94 17.01
CA TRP A 241 4.90 -2.37 16.77
C TRP A 241 4.60 -3.18 18.04
N GLN A 242 5.26 -2.86 19.16
CA GLN A 242 5.01 -3.54 20.44
C GLN A 242 3.58 -3.31 20.94
N HIS A 243 3.06 -2.11 20.78
CA HIS A 243 1.67 -1.80 21.08
C HIS A 243 0.69 -2.66 20.26
N PHE A 244 0.96 -2.84 18.96
CA PHE A 244 0.12 -3.70 18.12
C PHE A 244 0.14 -5.16 18.57
N ILE A 245 1.32 -5.72 18.87
CA ILE A 245 1.44 -7.12 19.35
C ILE A 245 0.62 -7.31 20.61
N GLU A 246 0.68 -6.39 21.55
CA GLU A 246 0.03 -6.52 22.85
C GLU A 246 -1.49 -6.34 22.76
N PHE A 247 -1.97 -5.31 22.04
CA PHE A 247 -3.36 -4.90 22.15
C PHE A 247 -4.24 -5.24 20.95
N ALA A 248 -3.69 -5.40 19.75
CA ALA A 248 -4.48 -5.59 18.54
C ALA A 248 -4.27 -6.94 17.85
N LEU A 249 -3.04 -7.44 17.78
CA LEU A 249 -2.70 -8.68 17.08
C LEU A 249 -3.53 -9.89 17.55
N PRO A 250 -3.85 -10.10 18.85
CA PRO A 250 -4.68 -11.22 19.28
C PRO A 250 -6.06 -11.28 18.62
N ALA A 251 -6.64 -10.13 18.26
CA ALA A 251 -7.94 -10.03 17.61
C ALA A 251 -7.85 -9.68 16.12
N PHE A 252 -6.66 -9.39 15.61
CA PHE A 252 -6.41 -9.00 14.23
C PHE A 252 -6.98 -10.03 13.24
N GLY A 253 -6.69 -11.32 13.45
CA GLY A 253 -7.16 -12.38 12.56
C GLY A 253 -8.69 -12.37 12.44
N ASP A 254 -9.38 -12.35 13.55
CA ASP A 254 -10.86 -12.37 13.59
C ASP A 254 -11.49 -11.19 12.84
N TYR A 255 -10.95 -9.97 13.01
CA TYR A 255 -11.59 -8.72 12.58
C TYR A 255 -10.84 -7.95 11.49
N GLN A 256 -9.88 -8.55 10.80
CA GLN A 256 -9.11 -7.88 9.75
C GLN A 256 -9.97 -7.34 8.58
N ASP A 257 -11.13 -7.95 8.33
CA ASP A 257 -12.06 -7.54 7.28
C ASP A 257 -13.17 -6.60 7.80
N ALA A 258 -13.24 -6.34 9.09
CA ALA A 258 -14.31 -5.53 9.67
C ALA A 258 -14.10 -4.04 9.41
N MET A 259 -15.22 -3.30 9.26
CA MET A 259 -15.26 -1.85 9.08
C MET A 259 -16.30 -1.26 10.01
N ALA A 260 -16.05 -0.07 10.60
CA ALA A 260 -17.03 0.61 11.46
C ALA A 260 -16.96 2.13 11.29
N VAL A 261 -18.12 2.78 11.44
CA VAL A 261 -18.20 4.25 11.45
C VAL A 261 -17.42 4.80 12.64
N GLY A 262 -16.53 5.76 12.39
CA GLY A 262 -15.75 6.41 13.44
C GLY A 262 -14.53 5.61 13.94
N GLU A 263 -14.28 4.40 13.39
CA GLU A 263 -13.19 3.53 13.80
C GLU A 263 -12.23 3.26 12.61
N PRO A 264 -11.33 4.20 12.30
CA PRO A 264 -10.49 4.10 11.10
C PRO A 264 -9.48 2.97 11.16
N PHE A 265 -9.00 2.59 12.34
CA PHE A 265 -7.89 1.65 12.48
C PHE A 265 -8.28 0.28 13.02
N LEU A 266 -9.33 0.18 13.83
CA LEU A 266 -9.79 -1.06 14.47
C LEU A 266 -8.62 -1.85 15.07
N PHE A 267 -8.40 -3.10 14.59
CA PHE A 267 -7.32 -3.99 15.02
C PHE A 267 -6.13 -4.02 14.04
N HIS A 268 -5.99 -3.01 13.17
CA HIS A 268 -4.91 -2.93 12.19
C HIS A 268 -3.63 -2.33 12.79
N ALA A 269 -2.48 -2.79 12.27
CA ALA A 269 -1.17 -2.50 12.85
C ALA A 269 -0.66 -1.06 12.64
N ARG A 270 -1.13 -0.34 11.62
CA ARG A 270 -0.64 1.00 11.22
C ARG A 270 0.88 1.08 10.92
N ILE A 271 1.55 -0.07 10.78
CA ILE A 271 3.02 -0.11 10.59
C ILE A 271 3.45 -0.10 9.12
N SER A 272 2.53 -0.23 8.17
CA SER A 272 2.87 -0.38 6.74
C SER A 272 3.73 0.74 6.21
N ALA A 273 3.45 1.99 6.58
CA ALA A 273 4.29 3.13 6.22
C ALA A 273 5.71 3.03 6.81
N ALA A 274 5.83 2.80 8.12
CA ALA A 274 7.12 2.64 8.79
C ALA A 274 7.95 1.47 8.24
N LEU A 275 7.29 0.35 7.92
CA LEU A 275 7.95 -0.80 7.30
C LEU A 275 8.42 -0.49 5.86
N ASN A 276 7.60 0.19 5.07
CA ASN A 276 7.93 0.48 3.68
C ASN A 276 9.06 1.50 3.54
N ILE A 277 9.19 2.44 4.48
CA ILE A 277 10.30 3.39 4.49
C ILE A 277 11.55 2.88 5.20
N GLY A 278 11.51 1.68 5.82
CA GLY A 278 12.69 1.03 6.40
C GLY A 278 12.92 1.30 7.89
N LEU A 279 11.97 1.91 8.62
CA LEU A 279 12.05 2.08 10.07
C LEU A 279 11.85 0.78 10.85
N LEU A 280 11.29 -0.24 10.22
CA LEU A 280 11.07 -1.58 10.77
C LEU A 280 11.68 -2.65 9.86
N ASP A 281 12.13 -3.74 10.44
CA ASP A 281 12.66 -4.91 9.71
C ASP A 281 11.63 -6.03 9.65
N VAL A 282 11.32 -6.50 8.44
CA VAL A 282 10.31 -7.54 8.21
C VAL A 282 10.66 -8.88 8.88
N ARG A 283 11.96 -9.19 9.02
CA ARG A 283 12.42 -10.45 9.68
C ARG A 283 12.13 -10.41 11.15
N GLN A 284 12.43 -9.26 11.78
CA GLN A 284 12.15 -9.05 13.20
C GLN A 284 10.65 -9.10 13.48
N LEU A 285 9.83 -8.41 12.65
CA LEU A 285 8.36 -8.44 12.82
C LEU A 285 7.81 -9.87 12.75
N CYS A 286 8.27 -10.69 11.80
CA CYS A 286 7.82 -12.08 11.68
C CYS A 286 8.27 -12.94 12.88
N ALA A 287 9.49 -12.76 13.35
CA ALA A 287 10.03 -13.47 14.51
C ALA A 287 9.26 -13.14 15.80
N ASP A 288 8.90 -11.87 15.98
CA ASP A 288 8.14 -11.42 17.15
C ASP A 288 6.73 -12.00 17.15
N VAL A 289 6.04 -12.01 16.00
CA VAL A 289 4.71 -12.62 15.86
C VAL A 289 4.76 -14.13 16.15
N GLU A 290 5.75 -14.83 15.60
CA GLU A 290 5.93 -16.26 15.89
C GLU A 290 6.22 -16.49 17.38
N THR A 291 7.04 -15.64 17.99
CA THR A 291 7.33 -15.70 19.43
C THR A 291 6.08 -15.49 20.27
N ALA A 292 5.25 -14.49 19.93
CA ALA A 292 3.98 -14.23 20.61
C ALA A 292 3.01 -15.42 20.47
N TYR A 293 2.95 -16.04 19.29
CA TYR A 293 2.19 -17.27 19.07
C TYR A 293 2.71 -18.43 19.95
N ARG A 294 4.03 -18.70 19.91
CA ARG A 294 4.65 -19.78 20.70
C ARG A 294 4.45 -19.63 22.21
N ARG A 295 4.32 -18.39 22.69
CA ARG A 295 3.98 -18.06 24.09
C ARG A 295 2.49 -18.15 24.42
N GLY A 296 1.62 -18.47 23.45
CA GLY A 296 0.17 -18.53 23.63
C GLY A 296 -0.51 -17.17 23.79
N GLN A 297 0.16 -16.06 23.44
CA GLN A 297 -0.36 -14.71 23.52
C GLN A 297 -1.24 -14.35 22.31
N VAL A 298 -1.00 -14.98 21.16
CA VAL A 298 -1.67 -14.74 19.89
C VAL A 298 -2.16 -16.06 19.30
N PRO A 299 -3.41 -16.17 18.83
CA PRO A 299 -3.90 -17.39 18.19
C PRO A 299 -3.27 -17.60 16.81
N LEU A 300 -3.21 -18.86 16.35
CA LEU A 300 -2.54 -19.23 15.10
C LEU A 300 -3.11 -18.52 13.87
N ASN A 301 -4.44 -18.38 13.79
CA ASN A 301 -5.09 -17.70 12.67
C ASN A 301 -4.67 -16.22 12.54
N ALA A 302 -4.44 -15.52 13.65
CA ALA A 302 -3.95 -14.14 13.66
C ALA A 302 -2.46 -14.09 13.30
N ALA A 303 -1.63 -14.94 13.91
CA ALA A 303 -0.19 -15.00 13.63
C ALA A 303 0.09 -15.38 12.17
N GLU A 304 -0.53 -16.44 11.66
CA GLU A 304 -0.39 -16.86 10.26
C GLU A 304 -0.95 -15.79 9.31
N GLY A 305 -2.13 -15.26 9.61
CA GLY A 305 -2.75 -14.22 8.81
C GLY A 305 -1.87 -12.98 8.67
N PHE A 306 -1.21 -12.57 9.75
CA PHE A 306 -0.29 -11.42 9.74
C PHE A 306 1.02 -11.73 8.99
N ILE A 307 1.70 -12.84 9.30
CA ILE A 307 2.92 -13.26 8.61
C ILE A 307 2.68 -13.42 7.11
N ARG A 308 1.51 -13.91 6.69
CA ARG A 308 1.14 -14.03 5.28
C ARG A 308 1.06 -12.67 4.56
N GLN A 309 0.69 -11.60 5.24
CA GLN A 309 0.74 -10.26 4.62
C GLN A 309 2.20 -9.85 4.34
N LEU A 310 3.12 -10.16 5.26
CA LEU A 310 4.53 -9.76 5.17
C LEU A 310 5.30 -10.58 4.14
N ILE A 311 5.44 -11.90 4.37
CA ILE A 311 6.27 -12.75 3.50
C ILE A 311 5.52 -13.34 2.30
N GLY A 312 4.19 -13.26 2.30
CA GLY A 312 3.34 -13.62 1.15
C GLY A 312 3.10 -12.41 0.28
N TRP A 313 2.11 -11.58 0.64
CA TRP A 313 1.66 -10.51 -0.24
C TRP A 313 2.72 -9.43 -0.50
N ARG A 314 3.39 -8.89 0.52
CA ARG A 314 4.39 -7.83 0.35
C ARG A 314 5.52 -8.24 -0.61
N GLU A 315 6.09 -9.43 -0.40
CA GLU A 315 7.15 -9.94 -1.27
C GLU A 315 6.63 -10.29 -2.68
N TYR A 316 5.41 -10.85 -2.77
CA TYR A 316 4.82 -11.25 -4.03
C TYR A 316 4.47 -10.06 -4.93
N VAL A 317 3.86 -9.01 -4.39
CA VAL A 317 3.50 -7.83 -5.18
C VAL A 317 4.75 -7.11 -5.69
N ARG A 318 5.81 -7.00 -4.86
CA ARG A 318 7.12 -6.48 -5.31
C ARG A 318 7.70 -7.32 -6.45
N GLY A 319 7.60 -8.64 -6.34
CA GLY A 319 8.05 -9.55 -7.39
C GLY A 319 7.29 -9.36 -8.70
N ILE A 320 5.96 -9.28 -8.65
CA ILE A 320 5.12 -9.01 -9.83
C ILE A 320 5.46 -7.65 -10.45
N TYR A 321 5.62 -6.61 -9.64
CA TYR A 321 6.01 -5.28 -10.09
C TYR A 321 7.28 -5.33 -10.93
N TRP A 322 8.37 -5.79 -10.36
CA TRP A 322 9.67 -5.80 -11.04
C TRP A 322 9.75 -6.78 -12.21
N LEU A 323 8.96 -7.85 -12.19
CA LEU A 323 8.91 -8.81 -13.29
C LEU A 323 8.23 -8.24 -14.55
N HIS A 324 7.31 -7.28 -14.38
CA HIS A 324 6.44 -6.83 -15.47
C HIS A 324 6.53 -5.33 -15.79
N MET A 325 7.27 -4.52 -15.02
CA MET A 325 7.49 -3.11 -15.38
C MET A 325 8.42 -2.97 -16.59
N PRO A 326 8.23 -1.95 -17.45
CA PRO A 326 7.22 -0.86 -17.35
C PRO A 326 5.84 -1.19 -17.92
N GLU A 327 5.66 -2.24 -18.71
CA GLU A 327 4.43 -2.54 -19.45
C GLU A 327 3.24 -2.83 -18.51
N TYR A 328 3.52 -3.24 -17.28
CA TYR A 328 2.48 -3.56 -16.29
C TYR A 328 1.57 -2.37 -16.00
N ALA A 329 2.15 -1.18 -15.87
CA ALA A 329 1.41 0.05 -15.56
C ALA A 329 0.36 0.45 -16.62
N GLN A 330 0.50 -0.05 -17.85
CA GLN A 330 -0.39 0.30 -18.96
C GLN A 330 -1.54 -0.68 -19.17
N ARG A 331 -1.61 -1.74 -18.34
CA ARG A 331 -2.61 -2.80 -18.52
C ARG A 331 -4.02 -2.32 -18.19
N ASN A 332 -4.98 -2.70 -19.04
CA ASN A 332 -6.40 -2.39 -18.90
C ASN A 332 -7.25 -3.51 -19.55
N ALA A 333 -7.26 -4.69 -18.95
CA ALA A 333 -7.88 -5.88 -19.52
C ALA A 333 -9.38 -5.74 -19.80
N PHE A 334 -10.08 -4.87 -19.07
CA PHE A 334 -11.52 -4.63 -19.29
C PHE A 334 -11.79 -3.47 -20.24
N GLY A 335 -10.78 -2.74 -20.72
CA GLY A 335 -10.96 -1.57 -21.57
C GLY A 335 -11.74 -0.44 -20.88
N ASN A 336 -11.53 -0.26 -19.59
CA ASN A 336 -12.20 0.78 -18.80
C ASN A 336 -11.75 2.18 -19.23
N THR A 337 -12.70 3.10 -19.44
CA THR A 337 -12.42 4.44 -19.98
C THR A 337 -13.03 5.59 -19.17
N ARG A 338 -13.83 5.31 -18.14
CA ARG A 338 -14.51 6.33 -17.35
C ARG A 338 -13.50 7.05 -16.46
N PRO A 339 -13.52 8.40 -16.38
CA PRO A 339 -12.64 9.15 -15.50
C PRO A 339 -12.96 8.89 -14.02
N LEU A 340 -11.98 9.13 -13.15
CA LEU A 340 -12.16 9.04 -11.71
C LEU A 340 -13.13 10.12 -11.22
N PRO A 341 -14.25 9.78 -10.57
CA PRO A 341 -15.25 10.75 -10.13
C PRO A 341 -14.71 11.74 -9.09
N ALA A 342 -15.15 12.99 -9.15
CA ALA A 342 -14.70 14.06 -8.26
C ALA A 342 -14.88 13.75 -6.76
N PHE A 343 -15.85 12.92 -6.40
CA PHE A 343 -16.06 12.56 -4.99
C PHE A 343 -14.92 11.72 -4.39
N TYR A 344 -14.05 11.10 -5.19
CA TYR A 344 -12.82 10.46 -4.67
C TYR A 344 -11.88 11.49 -4.03
N TRP A 345 -11.92 12.73 -4.48
CA TRP A 345 -11.11 13.82 -3.95
C TRP A 345 -11.78 14.60 -2.83
N THR A 346 -13.10 14.50 -2.70
CA THR A 346 -13.87 15.34 -1.76
C THR A 346 -14.60 14.56 -0.67
N GLY A 347 -14.79 13.24 -0.84
CA GLY A 347 -15.64 12.43 0.03
C GLY A 347 -17.15 12.75 -0.07
N LYS A 348 -17.55 13.68 -0.96
CA LYS A 348 -18.96 14.11 -1.09
C LYS A 348 -19.75 13.14 -1.94
N THR A 349 -20.45 12.21 -1.32
CA THR A 349 -21.33 11.22 -1.95
C THR A 349 -22.44 10.81 -0.99
N LYS A 350 -23.59 10.37 -1.52
CA LYS A 350 -24.70 9.82 -0.74
C LYS A 350 -24.44 8.37 -0.29
N MET A 351 -23.45 7.70 -0.87
CA MET A 351 -23.04 6.36 -0.47
C MET A 351 -22.24 6.43 0.83
N LYS A 352 -22.85 6.11 1.98
CA LYS A 352 -22.22 6.20 3.31
C LYS A 352 -20.88 5.47 3.39
N CYS A 353 -20.76 4.28 2.80
CA CYS A 353 -19.51 3.52 2.78
C CYS A 353 -18.38 4.23 2.03
N MET A 354 -18.68 4.84 0.88
CA MET A 354 -17.72 5.64 0.12
C MET A 354 -17.31 6.89 0.88
N SER A 355 -18.30 7.65 1.38
CA SER A 355 -18.05 8.87 2.16
C SER A 355 -17.18 8.59 3.41
N GLN A 356 -17.42 7.48 4.13
CA GLN A 356 -16.62 7.10 5.29
C GLN A 356 -15.18 6.69 4.90
N ALA A 357 -15.02 5.83 3.89
CA ALA A 357 -13.69 5.37 3.47
C ALA A 357 -12.83 6.50 2.90
N ILE A 358 -13.42 7.38 2.07
CA ILE A 358 -12.71 8.52 1.49
C ILE A 358 -12.45 9.61 2.54
N GLY A 359 -13.46 9.96 3.35
CA GLY A 359 -13.29 10.94 4.42
C GLY A 359 -12.17 10.58 5.39
N GLN A 360 -12.12 9.33 5.82
CA GLN A 360 -11.05 8.78 6.64
C GLN A 360 -9.68 8.86 5.92
N THR A 361 -9.66 8.57 4.61
CA THR A 361 -8.43 8.68 3.81
C THR A 361 -7.92 10.11 3.77
N LEU A 362 -8.79 11.10 3.59
CA LEU A 362 -8.42 12.52 3.56
C LEU A 362 -7.97 13.04 4.92
N GLU A 363 -8.50 12.47 6.01
CA GLU A 363 -8.15 12.88 7.37
C GLU A 363 -6.85 12.25 7.88
N TYR A 364 -6.64 10.94 7.60
CA TYR A 364 -5.54 10.14 8.18
C TYR A 364 -4.52 9.63 7.15
N ALA A 365 -4.65 9.94 5.88
CA ALA A 365 -3.91 9.31 4.79
C ALA A 365 -3.98 7.76 4.84
N TYR A 366 -5.06 7.21 5.37
CA TYR A 366 -5.19 5.80 5.69
C TYR A 366 -6.60 5.27 5.44
N ALA A 367 -6.65 4.10 4.84
CA ALA A 367 -7.77 3.17 4.89
C ALA A 367 -7.19 1.75 4.95
N HIS A 368 -7.80 0.84 5.70
CA HIS A 368 -7.31 -0.52 5.73
C HIS A 368 -7.67 -1.27 4.43
N HIS A 369 -6.99 -2.39 4.16
CA HIS A 369 -7.07 -3.11 2.88
C HIS A 369 -8.51 -3.36 2.41
N ILE A 370 -9.42 -3.74 3.29
CA ILE A 370 -10.80 -4.04 2.89
C ILE A 370 -11.58 -2.80 2.46
N GLN A 371 -11.35 -1.65 3.07
CA GLN A 371 -11.92 -0.39 2.58
C GLN A 371 -11.37 -0.03 1.20
N ARG A 372 -10.06 -0.22 0.99
CA ARG A 372 -9.43 -0.01 -0.32
C ARG A 372 -9.98 -0.99 -1.37
N LEU A 373 -9.99 -2.29 -1.07
CA LEU A 373 -10.40 -3.31 -2.03
C LEU A 373 -11.91 -3.35 -2.26
N MET A 374 -12.70 -3.42 -1.17
CA MET A 374 -14.12 -3.79 -1.24
C MET A 374 -15.07 -2.60 -1.18
N VAL A 375 -14.58 -1.40 -0.94
CA VAL A 375 -15.38 -0.17 -0.97
C VAL A 375 -14.93 0.71 -2.13
N THR A 376 -13.84 1.48 -1.97
CA THR A 376 -13.38 2.42 -3.02
C THR A 376 -12.96 1.71 -4.30
N GLY A 377 -12.16 0.67 -4.19
CA GLY A 377 -11.71 -0.12 -5.33
C GLY A 377 -12.82 -0.90 -6.02
N ASN A 378 -13.71 -1.54 -5.25
CA ASN A 378 -14.86 -2.24 -5.80
C ASN A 378 -15.78 -1.30 -6.60
N PHE A 379 -16.04 -0.08 -6.08
CA PHE A 379 -16.80 0.91 -6.84
C PHE A 379 -16.11 1.24 -8.16
N ALA A 380 -14.80 1.53 -8.14
CA ALA A 380 -14.03 1.88 -9.33
C ALA A 380 -14.08 0.75 -10.39
N LEU A 381 -13.90 -0.50 -9.96
CA LEU A 381 -13.99 -1.68 -10.83
C LEU A 381 -15.40 -1.80 -11.46
N LEU A 382 -16.45 -1.75 -10.64
CA LEU A 382 -17.83 -1.93 -11.10
C LEU A 382 -18.26 -0.79 -12.05
N ALA A 383 -17.84 0.43 -11.76
CA ALA A 383 -18.13 1.60 -12.60
C ALA A 383 -17.29 1.67 -13.87
N GLY A 384 -16.21 0.90 -13.98
CA GLY A 384 -15.34 0.91 -15.16
C GLY A 384 -14.45 2.13 -15.25
N ILE A 385 -13.90 2.56 -14.12
CA ILE A 385 -12.96 3.69 -14.04
C ILE A 385 -11.62 3.31 -14.68
N VAL A 386 -10.95 4.26 -15.32
CA VAL A 386 -9.60 4.10 -15.90
C VAL A 386 -8.62 3.63 -14.83
N PRO A 387 -7.96 2.45 -14.98
CA PRO A 387 -7.10 1.89 -13.94
C PRO A 387 -5.94 2.80 -13.52
N SER A 388 -5.29 3.50 -14.45
CA SER A 388 -4.19 4.41 -14.12
C SER A 388 -4.63 5.54 -13.17
N GLN A 389 -5.82 6.12 -13.37
CA GLN A 389 -6.33 7.17 -12.48
C GLN A 389 -6.64 6.65 -11.07
N VAL A 390 -7.04 5.38 -10.95
CA VAL A 390 -7.22 4.74 -9.64
C VAL A 390 -5.87 4.50 -8.97
N CYS A 391 -4.87 4.04 -9.72
CA CYS A 391 -3.50 3.87 -9.22
C CYS A 391 -2.90 5.21 -8.77
N ASP A 392 -3.00 6.26 -9.58
CA ASP A 392 -2.51 7.60 -9.23
C ASP A 392 -3.19 8.13 -7.96
N TRP A 393 -4.51 7.93 -7.83
CA TRP A 393 -5.24 8.34 -6.64
C TRP A 393 -4.76 7.57 -5.39
N TYR A 394 -4.58 6.25 -5.47
CA TYR A 394 -4.11 5.45 -4.34
C TYR A 394 -2.68 5.83 -3.95
N LEU A 395 -1.82 6.03 -4.94
CA LEU A 395 -0.44 6.48 -4.72
C LEU A 395 -0.38 7.86 -4.05
N ALA A 396 -1.28 8.76 -4.45
CA ALA A 396 -1.37 10.10 -3.89
C ALA A 396 -1.85 10.10 -2.43
N VAL A 397 -2.94 9.39 -2.12
CA VAL A 397 -3.69 9.62 -0.88
C VAL A 397 -3.31 8.71 0.29
N TYR A 398 -2.63 7.58 0.05
CA TYR A 398 -2.27 6.66 1.13
C TYR A 398 -0.83 6.83 1.59
N MET A 399 -0.64 6.92 2.90
CA MET A 399 0.64 7.10 3.58
C MET A 399 1.67 6.02 3.23
N ASP A 400 1.22 4.78 3.09
CA ASP A 400 2.04 3.58 2.85
C ASP A 400 2.18 3.22 1.36
N ALA A 401 1.60 4.02 0.47
CA ALA A 401 1.64 3.76 -0.96
C ALA A 401 2.98 4.17 -1.56
N PHE A 402 3.68 3.19 -2.11
CA PHE A 402 4.85 3.30 -2.98
C PHE A 402 4.54 2.47 -4.23
N ASP A 403 5.09 2.85 -5.38
CA ASP A 403 4.69 2.27 -6.67
C ASP A 403 4.80 0.74 -6.69
N TRP A 404 5.87 0.18 -6.11
CA TRP A 404 6.08 -1.27 -6.07
C TRP A 404 5.01 -2.05 -5.29
N VAL A 405 4.39 -1.43 -4.27
CA VAL A 405 3.36 -2.09 -3.45
C VAL A 405 1.95 -1.67 -3.88
N GLU A 406 1.79 -0.42 -4.30
CA GLU A 406 0.49 0.13 -4.67
C GLU A 406 0.03 -0.36 -6.05
N LEU A 407 0.87 -0.19 -7.09
CA LEU A 407 0.49 -0.46 -8.46
C LEU A 407 -0.02 -1.90 -8.69
N PRO A 408 0.68 -2.98 -8.27
CA PRO A 408 0.14 -4.33 -8.45
C PRO A 408 -1.13 -4.58 -7.63
N ASN A 409 -1.22 -4.05 -6.41
CA ASN A 409 -2.42 -4.20 -5.60
C ASN A 409 -3.62 -3.49 -6.25
N THR A 410 -3.45 -2.28 -6.76
CA THR A 410 -4.55 -1.52 -7.35
C THR A 410 -4.88 -2.01 -8.76
N LEU A 411 -3.90 -2.03 -9.65
CA LEU A 411 -4.11 -2.45 -11.03
C LEU A 411 -4.49 -3.93 -11.15
N GLY A 412 -3.78 -4.80 -10.41
CA GLY A 412 -3.98 -6.27 -10.46
C GLY A 412 -5.11 -6.77 -9.57
N MET A 413 -5.09 -6.46 -8.27
CA MET A 413 -6.08 -7.00 -7.33
C MET A 413 -7.39 -6.24 -7.37
N VAL A 414 -7.35 -4.90 -7.28
CA VAL A 414 -8.55 -4.06 -7.21
C VAL A 414 -9.24 -3.99 -8.55
N MET A 415 -8.54 -3.55 -9.60
CA MET A 415 -9.10 -3.32 -10.93
C MET A 415 -9.11 -4.56 -11.84
N HIS A 416 -8.39 -5.63 -11.47
CA HIS A 416 -8.18 -6.81 -12.32
C HIS A 416 -7.74 -6.44 -13.75
N ALA A 417 -7.08 -5.32 -13.87
CA ALA A 417 -6.68 -4.73 -15.14
C ALA A 417 -5.49 -5.45 -15.78
N ASP A 418 -4.78 -6.27 -14.99
CA ASP A 418 -3.69 -7.13 -15.46
C ASP A 418 -4.18 -8.43 -16.14
N GLY A 419 -5.49 -8.67 -16.17
CA GLY A 419 -6.09 -9.86 -16.78
C GLY A 419 -5.89 -11.14 -15.97
N GLY A 420 -5.54 -11.02 -14.68
CA GLY A 420 -5.45 -12.15 -13.75
C GLY A 420 -4.03 -12.62 -13.43
N TYR A 421 -3.02 -11.81 -13.64
CA TYR A 421 -1.65 -12.10 -13.19
C TYR A 421 -1.56 -12.14 -11.67
N LEU A 422 -2.03 -11.09 -10.99
CA LEU A 422 -2.00 -11.00 -9.54
C LEU A 422 -3.14 -11.80 -8.90
N GLY A 423 -4.37 -11.57 -9.36
CA GLY A 423 -5.58 -12.15 -8.79
C GLY A 423 -6.29 -13.08 -9.78
N SER A 424 -6.60 -14.33 -9.39
CA SER A 424 -7.22 -15.34 -10.27
C SER A 424 -8.68 -15.05 -10.67
N LYS A 425 -9.30 -14.01 -10.10
CA LYS A 425 -10.64 -13.50 -10.43
C LYS A 425 -10.74 -12.05 -9.97
N PRO A 426 -11.63 -11.24 -10.56
CA PRO A 426 -11.94 -9.92 -10.01
C PRO A 426 -12.58 -10.03 -8.62
N TYR A 427 -12.19 -9.13 -7.72
CA TYR A 427 -12.75 -9.01 -6.37
C TYR A 427 -13.97 -8.07 -6.38
N CYS A 428 -14.98 -8.44 -7.18
CA CYS A 428 -16.23 -7.68 -7.27
C CYS A 428 -17.26 -8.20 -6.25
N ALA A 429 -18.01 -7.28 -5.64
CA ALA A 429 -19.06 -7.60 -4.69
C ALA A 429 -20.20 -6.57 -4.73
N SER A 430 -21.42 -7.03 -4.35
CA SER A 430 -22.56 -6.14 -4.13
C SER A 430 -22.49 -5.47 -2.76
N GLY A 431 -23.38 -4.53 -2.47
CA GLY A 431 -23.52 -3.88 -1.17
C GLY A 431 -23.78 -4.84 -0.01
N GLN A 432 -24.21 -6.07 -0.28
CA GLN A 432 -24.42 -7.09 0.77
C GLN A 432 -23.13 -7.50 1.47
N TYR A 433 -21.98 -7.47 0.77
CA TYR A 433 -20.69 -7.68 1.40
C TYR A 433 -20.39 -6.55 2.40
N ILE A 434 -20.52 -5.30 1.97
CA ILE A 434 -20.30 -4.11 2.81
C ILE A 434 -21.21 -4.16 4.04
N LYS A 435 -22.51 -4.49 3.86
CA LYS A 435 -23.47 -4.65 4.97
C LYS A 435 -23.02 -5.69 5.99
N ARG A 436 -22.49 -6.82 5.52
CA ARG A 436 -22.05 -7.92 6.39
C ARG A 436 -20.82 -7.53 7.21
N MET A 437 -19.90 -6.78 6.61
CA MET A 437 -18.58 -6.47 7.19
C MET A 437 -18.55 -5.11 7.88
N SER A 438 -19.64 -4.32 7.84
CA SER A 438 -19.69 -3.00 8.42
C SER A 438 -21.07 -2.62 8.98
N ASN A 439 -21.09 -1.52 9.74
CA ASN A 439 -22.31 -0.83 10.15
C ASN A 439 -22.69 0.35 9.23
N TYR A 440 -21.99 0.57 8.12
CA TYR A 440 -22.20 1.72 7.21
C TYR A 440 -23.61 1.80 6.61
N CYS A 441 -24.23 0.65 6.34
CA CYS A 441 -25.53 0.61 5.67
C CYS A 441 -26.71 1.02 6.57
N GLY A 442 -26.50 1.14 7.91
CA GLY A 442 -27.56 1.51 8.85
C GLY A 442 -28.13 2.91 8.59
N ASP A 443 -27.23 3.88 8.34
CA ASP A 443 -27.57 5.29 8.14
C ASP A 443 -27.30 5.75 6.70
N CYS A 444 -27.29 4.82 5.73
CA CYS A 444 -27.06 5.14 4.33
C CYS A 444 -28.33 5.68 3.66
N ALA A 445 -28.19 6.65 2.77
CA ALA A 445 -29.29 7.15 1.95
C ALA A 445 -29.90 6.08 1.02
N TYR A 446 -29.13 5.02 0.73
CA TYR A 446 -29.53 3.92 -0.14
C TYR A 446 -29.89 2.66 0.68
N LYS A 447 -30.88 1.92 0.18
CA LYS A 447 -31.35 0.65 0.77
C LYS A 447 -30.55 -0.52 0.19
N VAL A 448 -29.72 -1.15 0.99
CA VAL A 448 -28.89 -2.30 0.57
C VAL A 448 -29.72 -3.58 0.32
N SER A 449 -30.97 -3.66 0.82
CA SER A 449 -31.92 -4.73 0.48
C SER A 449 -32.35 -4.69 -0.98
N ASP A 450 -32.37 -3.51 -1.58
CA ASP A 450 -32.95 -3.26 -2.89
C ASP A 450 -31.84 -3.25 -3.96
N SER A 451 -32.18 -3.73 -5.14
CA SER A 451 -31.22 -3.82 -6.28
C SER A 451 -31.67 -3.01 -7.50
N THR A 452 -32.92 -2.57 -7.52
CA THR A 452 -33.52 -1.73 -8.57
C THR A 452 -34.34 -0.60 -7.91
N GLY A 453 -34.64 0.46 -8.66
CA GLY A 453 -35.29 1.66 -8.15
C GLY A 453 -34.31 2.74 -7.65
N GLU A 454 -34.81 3.95 -7.41
CA GLU A 454 -33.99 5.13 -7.11
C GLU A 454 -33.20 5.00 -5.81
N GLN A 455 -33.81 4.45 -4.77
CA GLN A 455 -33.19 4.28 -3.45
C GLN A 455 -32.38 2.99 -3.32
N ALA A 456 -32.31 2.14 -4.36
CA ALA A 456 -31.53 0.92 -4.32
C ALA A 456 -30.03 1.23 -4.23
N CYS A 457 -29.31 0.42 -3.43
CA CYS A 457 -27.85 0.56 -3.28
C CYS A 457 -27.14 0.47 -4.65
N PRO A 458 -26.36 1.49 -5.05
CA PRO A 458 -25.67 1.50 -6.34
C PRO A 458 -24.79 0.27 -6.57
N PHE A 459 -24.10 -0.21 -5.52
CA PHE A 459 -23.27 -1.41 -5.62
C PHE A 459 -24.05 -2.67 -6.07
N ASN A 460 -25.34 -2.78 -5.72
CA ASN A 460 -26.13 -3.95 -6.10
C ASN A 460 -26.40 -3.99 -7.62
N ALA A 461 -26.83 -2.88 -8.20
CA ALA A 461 -27.06 -2.80 -9.65
C ALA A 461 -25.76 -2.87 -10.43
N LEU A 462 -24.74 -2.09 -10.04
CA LEU A 462 -23.43 -2.06 -10.71
C LEU A 462 -22.72 -3.42 -10.67
N TYR A 463 -22.86 -4.20 -9.58
CA TYR A 463 -22.30 -5.55 -9.50
C TYR A 463 -22.86 -6.49 -10.58
N TRP A 464 -24.20 -6.54 -10.73
CA TRP A 464 -24.82 -7.37 -11.75
C TRP A 464 -24.57 -6.83 -13.17
N HIS A 465 -24.60 -5.52 -13.33
CA HIS A 465 -24.25 -4.85 -14.57
C HIS A 465 -22.81 -5.20 -15.02
N PHE A 466 -21.83 -5.13 -14.12
CA PHE A 466 -20.44 -5.50 -14.37
C PHE A 466 -20.33 -6.96 -14.85
N LEU A 467 -20.98 -7.89 -14.16
CA LEU A 467 -20.95 -9.31 -14.51
C LEU A 467 -21.61 -9.58 -15.88
N MET A 468 -22.68 -8.89 -16.20
CA MET A 468 -23.35 -9.00 -17.51
C MET A 468 -22.49 -8.39 -18.61
N ARG A 469 -21.93 -7.20 -18.40
CA ARG A 469 -21.06 -6.49 -19.34
C ARG A 469 -19.82 -7.31 -19.72
N HIS A 470 -19.22 -7.97 -18.74
CA HIS A 470 -17.99 -8.76 -18.93
C HIS A 470 -18.23 -10.27 -19.02
N ARG A 471 -19.47 -10.71 -19.34
CA ARG A 471 -19.82 -12.15 -19.42
C ARG A 471 -18.94 -12.93 -20.39
N GLN A 472 -18.57 -12.34 -21.52
CA GLN A 472 -17.73 -12.99 -22.52
C GLN A 472 -16.33 -13.28 -21.97
N GLN A 473 -15.74 -12.37 -21.21
CA GLN A 473 -14.39 -12.50 -20.65
C GLN A 473 -14.35 -13.36 -19.38
N LEU A 474 -15.37 -13.24 -18.52
CA LEU A 474 -15.39 -13.83 -17.19
C LEU A 474 -16.22 -15.11 -17.07
N GLY A 475 -17.09 -15.39 -18.03
CA GLY A 475 -18.04 -16.53 -17.94
C GLY A 475 -17.37 -17.91 -17.88
N GLY A 476 -16.14 -18.03 -18.40
CA GLY A 476 -15.32 -19.25 -18.32
C GLY A 476 -14.53 -19.40 -17.01
N ASN A 477 -14.53 -18.41 -16.13
CA ASN A 477 -13.76 -18.45 -14.88
C ASN A 477 -14.47 -19.36 -13.85
N GLN A 478 -13.85 -20.50 -13.53
CA GLN A 478 -14.41 -21.48 -12.59
C GLN A 478 -14.74 -20.89 -11.21
N ARG A 479 -13.98 -19.89 -10.73
CA ARG A 479 -14.23 -19.24 -9.43
C ARG A 479 -15.46 -18.33 -9.45
N LEU A 480 -15.98 -17.98 -10.63
CA LEU A 480 -17.22 -17.21 -10.84
C LEU A 480 -18.38 -18.08 -11.30
N ALA A 481 -18.19 -19.39 -11.50
CA ALA A 481 -19.20 -20.29 -12.01
C ALA A 481 -20.54 -20.24 -11.27
N MET A 482 -20.49 -20.18 -9.92
CA MET A 482 -21.70 -20.08 -9.09
C MET A 482 -22.44 -18.75 -9.31
N VAL A 483 -21.70 -17.66 -9.46
CA VAL A 483 -22.28 -16.33 -9.70
C VAL A 483 -22.99 -16.29 -11.06
N TYR A 484 -22.34 -16.79 -12.12
CA TYR A 484 -22.96 -16.87 -13.44
C TYR A 484 -24.13 -17.86 -13.50
N LYS A 485 -24.10 -18.95 -12.72
CA LYS A 485 -25.24 -19.84 -12.56
C LYS A 485 -26.43 -19.14 -11.91
N ASN A 486 -26.17 -18.29 -10.91
CA ASN A 486 -27.22 -17.48 -10.28
C ASN A 486 -27.77 -16.43 -11.24
N LEU A 487 -26.93 -15.77 -12.02
CA LEU A 487 -27.32 -14.83 -13.07
C LEU A 487 -28.23 -15.51 -14.11
N ALA A 488 -27.83 -16.71 -14.59
CA ALA A 488 -28.61 -17.46 -15.58
C ALA A 488 -29.99 -17.94 -15.08
N ARG A 489 -30.16 -18.08 -13.77
CA ARG A 489 -31.46 -18.43 -13.16
C ARG A 489 -32.36 -17.23 -12.87
N MET A 490 -31.81 -16.03 -12.99
CA MET A 490 -32.55 -14.81 -12.73
C MET A 490 -33.55 -14.55 -13.86
N PRO A 491 -34.82 -14.19 -13.56
CA PRO A 491 -35.79 -13.84 -14.60
C PRO A 491 -35.28 -12.73 -15.53
N ASP A 492 -35.55 -12.83 -16.83
CA ASP A 492 -35.07 -11.86 -17.82
C ASP A 492 -35.47 -10.43 -17.51
N ALA A 493 -36.72 -10.23 -17.07
CA ALA A 493 -37.21 -8.92 -16.67
C ALA A 493 -36.37 -8.30 -15.53
N LYS A 494 -35.86 -9.13 -14.58
CA LYS A 494 -35.00 -8.66 -13.50
C LYS A 494 -33.58 -8.37 -14.01
N GLN A 495 -33.04 -9.19 -14.91
CA GLN A 495 -31.75 -8.92 -15.53
C GLN A 495 -31.81 -7.58 -16.29
N GLN A 496 -32.86 -7.36 -17.05
CA GLN A 496 -33.07 -6.12 -17.79
C GLN A 496 -33.20 -4.89 -16.87
N ALA A 497 -33.96 -5.01 -15.78
CA ALA A 497 -34.10 -3.93 -14.79
C ALA A 497 -32.76 -3.60 -14.11
N LEU A 498 -31.95 -4.60 -13.80
CA LEU A 498 -30.60 -4.41 -13.21
C LEU A 498 -29.63 -3.77 -14.23
N TRP A 499 -29.71 -4.21 -15.48
CA TRP A 499 -28.90 -3.63 -16.56
C TRP A 499 -29.25 -2.13 -16.71
N GLN A 500 -30.54 -1.81 -16.91
CA GLN A 500 -31.02 -0.43 -17.07
C GLN A 500 -30.61 0.43 -15.87
N ARG A 501 -30.79 -0.08 -14.64
CA ARG A 501 -30.36 0.66 -13.44
C ARG A 501 -28.85 0.89 -13.40
N GLY A 502 -28.06 -0.07 -13.87
CA GLY A 502 -26.60 0.10 -14.01
C GLY A 502 -26.26 1.22 -14.98
N GLU A 503 -26.85 1.23 -16.19
CA GLU A 503 -26.66 2.28 -17.20
C GLU A 503 -27.07 3.65 -16.65
N ASP A 504 -28.23 3.76 -15.99
CA ASP A 504 -28.71 5.03 -15.39
C ASP A 504 -27.71 5.58 -14.34
N LEU A 505 -27.17 4.70 -13.50
CA LEU A 505 -26.16 5.10 -12.50
C LEU A 505 -24.85 5.57 -13.15
N LEU A 506 -24.43 4.89 -14.20
CA LEU A 506 -23.21 5.25 -14.93
C LEU A 506 -23.37 6.57 -15.70
N ALA A 507 -24.54 6.79 -16.34
CA ALA A 507 -24.85 8.05 -17.00
C ALA A 507 -24.84 9.22 -16.00
N ARG A 508 -25.50 9.07 -14.85
CA ARG A 508 -25.50 10.08 -13.78
C ARG A 508 -24.10 10.36 -13.24
N LEU A 509 -23.23 9.33 -13.18
CA LEU A 509 -21.85 9.48 -12.79
C LEU A 509 -21.05 10.28 -13.81
N ASP A 510 -21.29 10.03 -15.11
CA ASP A 510 -20.66 10.73 -16.23
C ASP A 510 -21.12 12.21 -16.30
N ASP A 511 -22.37 12.50 -15.90
CA ASP A 511 -22.92 13.86 -15.77
C ASP A 511 -22.44 14.57 -14.49
N GLY A 512 -21.62 13.94 -13.66
CA GLY A 512 -21.08 14.50 -12.41
C GLY A 512 -22.09 14.58 -11.26
N GLU A 513 -23.20 13.85 -11.34
CA GLU A 513 -24.17 13.83 -10.26
C GLU A 513 -23.64 13.10 -9.01
N LEU A 514 -24.09 13.55 -7.84
CA LEU A 514 -23.79 12.90 -6.57
C LEU A 514 -24.61 11.61 -6.42
N LEU A 515 -23.92 10.46 -6.47
CA LEU A 515 -24.47 9.16 -6.13
C LEU A 515 -24.46 8.91 -4.63
#